data_4184b29e46a636fdaad29964af294e8a
#
_entry.id   4184b29e46a636fdaad29964af294e8a
#
_cell.length_a   1.000
_cell.length_b   1.000
_cell.length_c   1.000
_cell.angle_alpha   90.00
_cell.angle_beta   90.00
_cell.angle_gamma   90.00
#
_symmetry.space_group_name_H-M   'P 1'
#
loop_
_entity.id
_entity.type
_entity.pdbx_description
1 polymer ?
#
loop_
_entity_poly.entity_id
_entity_poly.type
_entity_poly.pdbx_seq_one_letter_code
_entity_poly.pdbx_strand_id
1 'polypeptide(L)'
;MNSKLKIVSLFSGIGGFEEGFKNSNLKFETVFASEIDKHAIMTYSYNFPINTMHGDIKQISELDIPDHDLLCGGFPCQSFSVAGKQKGFKDETRGTLFFDIIRIIKEKKPKIIFLENVKNLISHDNGNTIKTILRSISDCGYTFDITIINSNEVGVPQNRERTYIVGVLDRPTEKFIEDKRNSKITSIKYWANSEDLNTMNFFNHLFINKKSKYVCDIIERNVDIKYYLNSSKVKNYLNSIDKSSLNKIRERKIIKDLDLPRDIHNDLDRQRRVYSIYGISPTLLARSDSPKIIINENQTLKVRKLTPYEALKIQGFDDKFVNNIKKYGMSDTQLYKQAGNAVSPPVITQIANAIMEAFL
;
A
#
# COMPACT_ATOMS: atom_id res chain seq x y z
N MET A 1 29.37 10.44 -13.56
CA MET A 1 28.70 10.48 -12.22
C MET A 1 27.23 10.17 -12.47
N ASN A 2 26.72 9.03 -12.01
CA ASN A 2 25.27 8.76 -12.14
C ASN A 2 24.53 9.73 -11.23
N SER A 3 23.88 10.75 -11.80
CA SER A 3 23.04 11.69 -11.07
C SER A 3 21.90 10.93 -10.38
N LYS A 4 21.57 11.33 -9.14
CA LYS A 4 20.40 10.79 -8.44
C LYS A 4 19.13 11.22 -9.18
N LEU A 5 18.16 10.31 -9.29
CA LEU A 5 16.82 10.60 -9.82
C LEU A 5 16.09 11.53 -8.84
N LYS A 6 15.61 12.66 -9.29
CA LYS A 6 14.81 13.60 -8.50
C LYS A 6 13.37 13.11 -8.42
N ILE A 7 12.85 12.96 -7.20
CA ILE A 7 11.51 12.42 -6.97
C ILE A 7 10.63 13.46 -6.28
N VAL A 8 9.40 13.57 -6.78
CA VAL A 8 8.27 14.20 -6.09
C VAL A 8 7.35 13.11 -5.55
N SER A 9 7.09 13.13 -4.24
CA SER A 9 6.28 12.16 -3.52
C SER A 9 5.01 12.84 -3.00
N LEU A 10 3.87 12.54 -3.60
CA LEU A 10 2.57 13.09 -3.20
C LEU A 10 1.82 12.10 -2.31
N PHE A 11 1.11 12.63 -1.30
CA PHE A 11 0.41 11.80 -0.30
C PHE A 11 1.38 10.82 0.35
N SER A 12 2.57 11.31 0.69
CA SER A 12 3.75 10.49 1.06
C SER A 12 3.53 9.62 2.32
N GLY A 13 2.53 9.95 3.14
CA GLY A 13 2.25 9.21 4.35
C GLY A 13 3.47 9.13 5.26
N ILE A 14 3.84 7.92 5.64
CA ILE A 14 5.03 7.65 6.46
C ILE A 14 6.30 7.37 5.63
N GLY A 15 6.27 7.59 4.31
CA GLY A 15 7.42 7.36 3.43
C GLY A 15 7.53 5.93 2.87
N GLY A 16 6.39 5.32 2.54
CA GLY A 16 6.40 3.95 2.02
C GLY A 16 7.02 3.82 0.62
N PHE A 17 6.88 4.83 -0.24
CA PHE A 17 7.58 4.89 -1.53
C PHE A 17 9.08 5.07 -1.33
N GLU A 18 9.49 6.02 -0.50
CA GLU A 18 10.88 6.31 -0.17
C GLU A 18 11.58 5.08 0.42
N GLU A 19 10.93 4.36 1.34
CA GLU A 19 11.48 3.12 1.89
C GLU A 19 11.63 2.04 0.83
N GLY A 20 10.66 1.93 -0.10
CA GLY A 20 10.75 1.03 -1.24
C GLY A 20 11.89 1.37 -2.20
N PHE A 21 12.06 2.64 -2.54
CA PHE A 21 13.17 3.12 -3.38
C PHE A 21 14.53 2.92 -2.71
N LYS A 22 14.65 3.21 -1.43
CA LYS A 22 15.87 2.98 -0.64
C LYS A 22 16.32 1.52 -0.67
N ASN A 23 15.38 0.58 -0.72
CA ASN A 23 15.65 -0.85 -0.77
C ASN A 23 15.80 -1.40 -2.21
N SER A 24 15.70 -0.54 -3.23
CA SER A 24 15.91 -0.85 -4.64
C SER A 24 17.33 -0.47 -5.10
N ASN A 25 17.64 -0.78 -6.36
CA ASN A 25 18.87 -0.33 -7.01
C ASN A 25 18.80 1.13 -7.48
N LEU A 26 17.65 1.79 -7.35
CA LEU A 26 17.41 3.15 -7.77
C LEU A 26 18.17 4.14 -6.87
N LYS A 27 19.04 4.96 -7.46
CA LYS A 27 19.65 6.10 -6.75
C LYS A 27 18.74 7.31 -6.87
N PHE A 28 18.20 7.78 -5.77
CA PHE A 28 17.19 8.84 -5.78
C PHE A 28 17.46 9.92 -4.73
N GLU A 29 16.77 11.04 -4.92
CA GLU A 29 16.66 12.13 -3.97
C GLU A 29 15.22 12.66 -4.00
N THR A 30 14.53 12.66 -2.86
CA THR A 30 13.22 13.29 -2.74
C THR A 30 13.39 14.80 -2.65
N VAL A 31 13.02 15.51 -3.72
CA VAL A 31 13.13 16.97 -3.79
C VAL A 31 11.87 17.69 -3.28
N PHE A 32 10.75 16.97 -3.21
CA PHE A 32 9.48 17.49 -2.71
C PHE A 32 8.62 16.31 -2.22
N ALA A 33 8.00 16.47 -1.05
CA ALA A 33 7.01 15.54 -0.52
C ALA A 33 5.79 16.33 0.00
N SER A 34 4.58 15.77 -0.11
CA SER A 34 3.35 16.39 0.39
C SER A 34 2.54 15.40 1.22
N GLU A 35 2.16 15.82 2.43
CA GLU A 35 1.31 15.07 3.36
C GLU A 35 0.57 16.05 4.30
N ILE A 36 -0.67 15.73 4.70
CA ILE A 36 -1.49 16.59 5.58
C ILE A 36 -1.61 16.03 7.00
N ASP A 37 -1.42 14.71 7.18
CA ASP A 37 -1.51 14.08 8.50
C ASP A 37 -0.23 14.36 9.30
N LYS A 38 -0.35 15.23 10.31
CA LYS A 38 0.78 15.62 11.17
C LYS A 38 1.51 14.45 11.82
N HIS A 39 0.80 13.36 12.15
CA HIS A 39 1.42 12.18 12.74
C HIS A 39 2.15 11.34 11.71
N ALA A 40 1.67 11.31 10.46
CA ALA A 40 2.39 10.69 9.36
C ALA A 40 3.66 11.48 9.03
N ILE A 41 3.59 12.83 8.98
CA ILE A 41 4.75 13.72 8.81
C ILE A 41 5.79 13.49 9.91
N MET A 42 5.38 13.38 11.17
CA MET A 42 6.29 13.04 12.28
C MET A 42 6.99 11.71 12.05
N THR A 43 6.26 10.66 11.69
CA THR A 43 6.85 9.34 11.41
C THR A 43 7.77 9.37 10.20
N TYR A 44 7.41 10.12 9.16
CA TYR A 44 8.26 10.37 8.00
C TYR A 44 9.60 10.99 8.42
N SER A 45 9.57 12.05 9.25
CA SER A 45 10.76 12.78 9.70
C SER A 45 11.75 11.93 10.52
N TYR A 46 11.31 10.83 11.11
CA TYR A 46 12.19 9.91 11.82
C TYR A 46 13.06 9.05 10.89
N ASN A 47 12.69 8.96 9.61
CA ASN A 47 13.32 8.08 8.64
C ASN A 47 13.86 8.79 7.41
N PHE A 48 13.33 9.99 7.08
CA PHE A 48 13.65 10.75 5.87
C PHE A 48 13.85 12.25 6.18
N PRO A 49 14.59 12.99 5.32
CA PRO A 49 14.73 14.44 5.46
C PRO A 49 13.37 15.15 5.43
N ILE A 50 13.15 16.09 6.35
CA ILE A 50 11.88 16.83 6.50
C ILE A 50 11.87 18.15 5.72
N ASN A 51 13.02 18.68 5.32
CA ASN A 51 13.13 19.96 4.63
C ASN A 51 12.41 20.00 3.27
N THR A 52 12.08 18.84 2.72
CA THR A 52 11.32 18.71 1.46
C THR A 52 9.83 18.47 1.69
N MET A 53 9.39 18.37 2.95
CA MET A 53 7.99 18.07 3.31
C MET A 53 7.14 19.34 3.27
N HIS A 54 6.05 19.27 2.52
CA HIS A 54 5.04 20.29 2.38
C HIS A 54 3.67 19.76 2.84
N GLY A 55 2.74 20.67 3.09
CA GLY A 55 1.40 20.33 3.59
C GLY A 55 0.42 19.90 2.50
N ASP A 56 -0.76 20.54 2.49
CA ASP A 56 -1.85 20.21 1.56
C ASP A 56 -1.49 20.59 0.12
N ILE A 57 -1.38 19.60 -0.75
CA ILE A 57 -1.06 19.78 -2.17
C ILE A 57 -2.05 20.70 -2.89
N LYS A 58 -3.29 20.82 -2.42
CA LYS A 58 -4.29 21.74 -2.98
C LYS A 58 -3.93 23.22 -2.79
N GLN A 59 -3.09 23.53 -1.81
CA GLN A 59 -2.65 24.89 -1.48
C GLN A 59 -1.33 25.25 -2.18
N ILE A 60 -0.72 24.32 -2.90
CA ILE A 60 0.59 24.47 -3.53
C ILE A 60 0.41 24.59 -5.03
N SER A 61 0.97 25.66 -5.61
CA SER A 61 1.00 25.84 -7.06
C SER A 61 1.92 24.79 -7.69
N GLU A 62 1.52 24.25 -8.84
CA GLU A 62 2.39 23.39 -9.64
C GLU A 62 3.70 24.08 -10.04
N LEU A 63 3.71 25.40 -10.16
CA LEU A 63 4.90 26.19 -10.47
C LEU A 63 5.94 26.14 -9.34
N ASP A 64 5.51 26.04 -8.09
CA ASP A 64 6.36 26.00 -6.90
C ASP A 64 6.98 24.62 -6.65
N ILE A 65 6.50 23.58 -7.35
CA ILE A 65 7.08 22.24 -7.27
C ILE A 65 8.36 22.19 -8.08
N PRO A 66 9.49 21.67 -7.52
CA PRO A 66 10.75 21.56 -8.27
C PRO A 66 10.64 20.65 -9.50
N ASP A 67 11.47 20.90 -10.52
CA ASP A 67 11.62 19.97 -11.63
C ASP A 67 12.15 18.63 -11.13
N HIS A 68 11.55 17.54 -11.64
CA HIS A 68 11.80 16.19 -11.17
C HIS A 68 11.68 15.16 -12.28
N ASP A 69 12.30 14.01 -12.07
CA ASP A 69 12.34 12.93 -13.05
C ASP A 69 11.18 11.94 -12.87
N LEU A 70 10.75 11.72 -11.60
CA LEU A 70 9.70 10.78 -11.24
C LEU A 70 8.72 11.41 -10.25
N LEU A 71 7.42 11.30 -10.55
CA LEU A 71 6.35 11.60 -9.61
C LEU A 71 5.73 10.30 -9.12
N CYS A 72 5.67 10.12 -7.79
CA CYS A 72 4.98 8.98 -7.18
C CYS A 72 3.90 9.44 -6.19
N GLY A 73 2.92 8.56 -5.94
CA GLY A 73 1.90 8.84 -4.93
C GLY A 73 0.82 7.75 -4.80
N GLY A 74 0.37 7.56 -3.55
CA GLY A 74 -0.78 6.74 -3.21
C GLY A 74 -2.00 7.62 -2.95
N PHE A 75 -2.74 8.03 -3.98
CA PHE A 75 -3.84 8.98 -3.83
C PHE A 75 -5.12 8.32 -3.28
N PRO A 76 -5.92 9.03 -2.44
CA PRO A 76 -7.14 8.48 -1.88
C PRO A 76 -8.27 8.37 -2.93
N CYS A 77 -8.98 7.22 -2.93
CA CYS A 77 -10.10 6.94 -3.84
C CYS A 77 -11.40 7.66 -3.43
N GLN A 78 -11.52 8.13 -2.18
CA GLN A 78 -12.79 8.64 -1.61
C GLN A 78 -13.32 9.91 -2.27
N SER A 79 -12.47 10.68 -2.91
CA SER A 79 -12.83 11.95 -3.56
C SER A 79 -13.60 11.81 -4.87
N PHE A 80 -13.63 10.64 -5.49
CA PHE A 80 -14.41 10.39 -6.72
C PHE A 80 -15.91 10.20 -6.47
N SER A 81 -16.32 9.84 -5.25
CA SER A 81 -17.72 9.54 -4.92
C SER A 81 -18.63 10.79 -4.82
N VAL A 82 -18.05 11.99 -4.64
CA VAL A 82 -18.81 13.25 -4.47
C VAL A 82 -18.98 13.98 -5.80
N ALA A 83 -18.07 13.82 -6.75
CA ALA A 83 -18.10 14.51 -8.05
C ALA A 83 -18.97 13.81 -9.13
N GLY A 84 -19.45 12.59 -8.87
CA GLY A 84 -20.11 11.74 -9.88
C GLY A 84 -21.60 11.92 -10.09
N LYS A 85 -22.28 12.86 -9.41
CA LYS A 85 -23.71 13.11 -9.63
C LYS A 85 -23.95 14.48 -10.24
N GLN A 86 -24.16 14.48 -11.55
CA GLN A 86 -24.70 15.56 -12.39
C GLN A 86 -23.74 16.65 -12.89
N LYS A 87 -23.65 16.71 -14.19
CA LYS A 87 -23.19 17.74 -15.14
C LYS A 87 -21.78 17.53 -15.73
N GLY A 88 -21.75 17.60 -17.07
CA GLY A 88 -20.63 17.32 -17.95
C GLY A 88 -19.27 17.94 -17.56
N PHE A 89 -18.30 17.22 -17.93
CA PHE A 89 -16.83 17.25 -17.76
C PHE A 89 -16.09 18.61 -17.76
N LYS A 90 -16.75 19.78 -17.72
CA LYS A 90 -16.03 21.04 -17.92
C LYS A 90 -15.68 21.84 -16.65
N ASP A 91 -16.34 21.65 -15.49
CA ASP A 91 -16.09 22.52 -14.34
C ASP A 91 -16.02 21.89 -12.94
N GLU A 92 -16.40 20.60 -12.74
CA GLU A 92 -16.48 19.99 -11.41
C GLU A 92 -15.29 19.07 -11.05
N THR A 93 -14.33 18.87 -11.95
CA THR A 93 -13.19 17.97 -11.78
C THR A 93 -12.09 18.52 -10.88
N ARG A 94 -12.13 19.81 -10.52
CA ARG A 94 -11.13 20.46 -9.67
C ARG A 94 -11.15 20.04 -8.19
N GLY A 95 -12.02 19.11 -7.79
CA GLY A 95 -12.22 18.73 -6.38
C GLY A 95 -11.53 17.43 -5.94
N THR A 96 -10.97 16.62 -6.82
CA THR A 96 -10.37 15.33 -6.44
C THR A 96 -8.85 15.37 -6.48
N LEU A 97 -8.21 14.79 -5.47
CA LEU A 97 -6.73 14.77 -5.33
C LEU A 97 -6.00 14.13 -6.51
N PHE A 98 -6.65 13.30 -7.32
CA PHE A 98 -6.10 12.79 -8.57
C PHE A 98 -5.87 13.94 -9.58
N PHE A 99 -6.75 14.92 -9.66
CA PHE A 99 -6.56 16.05 -10.58
C PHE A 99 -5.45 17.01 -10.13
N ASP A 100 -5.07 16.97 -8.84
CA ASP A 100 -3.84 17.62 -8.39
C ASP A 100 -2.59 16.94 -8.99
N ILE A 101 -2.60 15.60 -9.10
CA ILE A 101 -1.56 14.87 -9.85
C ILE A 101 -1.55 15.34 -11.31
N ILE A 102 -2.72 15.40 -11.97
CA ILE A 102 -2.82 15.75 -13.39
C ILE A 102 -2.31 17.18 -13.66
N ARG A 103 -2.64 18.19 -12.83
CA ARG A 103 -2.12 19.55 -13.04
C ARG A 103 -0.60 19.61 -12.91
N ILE A 104 -0.04 18.85 -11.96
CA ILE A 104 1.42 18.79 -11.73
C ILE A 104 2.13 18.11 -12.91
N ILE A 105 1.64 16.95 -13.38
CA ILE A 105 2.30 16.26 -14.50
C ILE A 105 2.15 17.00 -15.83
N LYS A 106 1.09 17.79 -16.00
CA LYS A 106 0.93 18.68 -17.17
C LYS A 106 1.97 19.79 -17.20
N GLU A 107 2.23 20.42 -16.04
CA GLU A 107 3.19 21.52 -15.92
C GLU A 107 4.62 21.02 -15.92
N LYS A 108 4.94 20.04 -15.03
CA LYS A 108 6.32 19.62 -14.77
C LYS A 108 6.82 18.52 -15.69
N LYS A 109 5.93 17.77 -16.33
CA LYS A 109 6.24 16.70 -17.30
C LYS A 109 7.38 15.76 -16.84
N PRO A 110 7.28 15.16 -15.61
CA PRO A 110 8.27 14.20 -15.19
C PRO A 110 8.38 13.04 -16.20
N LYS A 111 9.57 12.48 -16.37
CA LYS A 111 9.75 11.34 -17.28
C LYS A 111 8.89 10.14 -16.92
N ILE A 112 8.69 9.93 -15.60
CA ILE A 112 7.99 8.75 -15.09
C ILE A 112 6.95 9.17 -14.06
N ILE A 113 5.77 8.55 -14.12
CA ILE A 113 4.76 8.58 -13.06
C ILE A 113 4.59 7.17 -12.49
N PHE A 114 4.49 7.06 -11.16
CA PHE A 114 4.29 5.81 -10.45
C PHE A 114 3.21 5.98 -9.38
N LEU A 115 2.01 5.47 -9.65
CA LEU A 115 0.82 5.69 -8.83
C LEU A 115 0.35 4.38 -8.19
N GLU A 116 -0.16 4.47 -6.96
CA GLU A 116 -0.77 3.36 -6.22
C GLU A 116 -2.19 3.71 -5.81
N ASN A 117 -3.06 2.69 -5.77
CA ASN A 117 -4.39 2.83 -5.20
C ASN A 117 -4.93 1.47 -4.71
N VAL A 118 -6.06 1.50 -4.00
CA VAL A 118 -6.74 0.26 -3.58
C VAL A 118 -7.25 -0.53 -4.78
N LYS A 119 -7.28 -1.88 -4.69
CA LYS A 119 -7.82 -2.77 -5.73
C LYS A 119 -9.21 -2.35 -6.21
N ASN A 120 -10.02 -1.83 -5.29
CA ASN A 120 -11.41 -1.48 -5.59
C ASN A 120 -11.56 -0.32 -6.60
N LEU A 121 -10.48 0.43 -6.86
CA LEU A 121 -10.43 1.47 -7.89
C LEU A 121 -10.87 0.93 -9.26
N ILE A 122 -10.51 -0.32 -9.59
CA ILE A 122 -10.82 -0.97 -10.88
C ILE A 122 -12.34 -1.12 -11.10
N SER A 123 -13.09 -1.34 -10.02
CA SER A 123 -14.56 -1.53 -10.10
C SER A 123 -15.35 -0.35 -9.55
N HIS A 124 -14.68 0.71 -9.09
CA HIS A 124 -15.34 1.91 -8.58
C HIS A 124 -16.16 2.57 -9.70
N ASP A 125 -17.41 2.94 -9.37
CA ASP A 125 -18.36 3.54 -10.30
C ASP A 125 -18.47 2.75 -11.63
N ASN A 126 -18.69 1.43 -11.53
CA ASN A 126 -18.75 0.51 -12.67
C ASN A 126 -17.55 0.60 -13.62
N GLY A 127 -16.37 0.94 -13.09
CA GLY A 127 -15.12 1.11 -13.85
C GLY A 127 -14.95 2.49 -14.49
N ASN A 128 -15.88 3.42 -14.33
CA ASN A 128 -15.76 4.77 -14.92
C ASN A 128 -14.59 5.54 -14.32
N THR A 129 -14.37 5.38 -13.02
CA THR A 129 -13.27 6.07 -12.33
C THR A 129 -11.91 5.70 -12.91
N ILE A 130 -11.60 4.42 -13.07
CA ILE A 130 -10.31 4.02 -13.64
C ILE A 130 -10.17 4.41 -15.11
N LYS A 131 -11.24 4.34 -15.88
CA LYS A 131 -11.26 4.79 -17.27
C LYS A 131 -10.93 6.28 -17.38
N THR A 132 -11.50 7.11 -16.51
CA THR A 132 -11.19 8.55 -16.44
C THR A 132 -9.71 8.78 -16.09
N ILE A 133 -9.17 8.07 -15.11
CA ILE A 133 -7.76 8.16 -14.70
C ILE A 133 -6.85 7.84 -15.89
N LEU A 134 -7.08 6.72 -16.58
CA LEU A 134 -6.22 6.27 -17.67
C LEU A 134 -6.30 7.19 -18.89
N ARG A 135 -7.50 7.72 -19.24
CA ARG A 135 -7.62 8.75 -20.28
C ARG A 135 -6.84 10.01 -19.90
N SER A 136 -7.00 10.53 -18.68
CA SER A 136 -6.30 11.74 -18.25
C SER A 136 -4.78 11.59 -18.28
N ILE A 137 -4.25 10.41 -17.96
CA ILE A 137 -2.81 10.10 -18.05
C ILE A 137 -2.37 10.07 -19.53
N SER A 138 -3.12 9.40 -20.38
CA SER A 138 -2.86 9.34 -21.83
C SER A 138 -2.90 10.72 -22.48
N ASP A 139 -3.90 11.56 -22.12
CA ASP A 139 -4.06 12.95 -22.60
C ASP A 139 -2.91 13.86 -22.18
N CYS A 140 -2.17 13.50 -21.12
CA CYS A 140 -0.94 14.19 -20.72
C CYS A 140 0.31 13.73 -21.48
N GLY A 141 0.19 12.83 -22.47
CA GLY A 141 1.30 12.33 -23.27
C GLY A 141 2.03 11.13 -22.65
N TYR A 142 1.49 10.53 -21.58
CA TYR A 142 2.11 9.35 -20.98
C TYR A 142 1.61 8.06 -21.61
N THR A 143 2.56 7.20 -21.97
CA THR A 143 2.31 5.80 -22.29
C THR A 143 2.34 5.00 -21.00
N PHE A 144 1.27 4.27 -20.66
CA PHE A 144 1.09 3.66 -19.33
C PHE A 144 0.86 2.16 -19.38
N ASP A 145 1.12 1.50 -18.26
CA ASP A 145 0.62 0.17 -17.93
C ASP A 145 -0.05 0.17 -16.54
N ILE A 146 -0.95 -0.80 -16.35
CA ILE A 146 -1.72 -0.98 -15.12
C ILE A 146 -1.77 -2.46 -14.71
N THR A 147 -1.64 -2.73 -13.40
CA THR A 147 -1.79 -4.07 -12.84
C THR A 147 -2.33 -4.04 -11.42
N ILE A 148 -2.69 -5.23 -10.90
CA ILE A 148 -2.92 -5.48 -9.48
C ILE A 148 -1.82 -6.41 -8.98
N ILE A 149 -1.17 -6.03 -7.88
CA ILE A 149 -0.18 -6.88 -7.20
C ILE A 149 -0.66 -7.13 -5.78
N ASN A 150 -0.56 -8.39 -5.34
CA ASN A 150 -0.74 -8.76 -3.95
C ASN A 150 0.62 -8.72 -3.23
N SER A 151 0.71 -7.99 -2.11
CA SER A 151 1.97 -7.86 -1.36
C SER A 151 2.58 -9.19 -0.97
N ASN A 152 1.77 -10.25 -0.81
CA ASN A 152 2.28 -11.59 -0.54
C ASN A 152 3.09 -12.18 -1.71
N GLU A 153 2.93 -11.68 -2.93
CA GLU A 153 3.68 -12.14 -4.09
C GLU A 153 5.16 -11.73 -4.02
N VAL A 154 5.46 -10.65 -3.32
CA VAL A 154 6.81 -10.15 -3.09
C VAL A 154 7.39 -10.52 -1.72
N GLY A 155 6.79 -11.50 -1.05
CA GLY A 155 7.30 -12.04 0.22
C GLY A 155 6.82 -11.30 1.48
N VAL A 156 5.87 -10.38 1.38
CA VAL A 156 5.23 -9.73 2.53
C VAL A 156 4.18 -10.68 3.11
N PRO A 157 4.14 -10.94 4.44
CA PRO A 157 3.19 -11.87 5.04
C PRO A 157 1.80 -11.24 5.23
N GLN A 158 1.26 -10.63 4.17
CA GLN A 158 -0.04 -9.98 4.17
C GLN A 158 -0.75 -10.18 2.85
N ASN A 159 -2.02 -10.54 2.90
CA ASN A 159 -2.91 -10.51 1.75
C ASN A 159 -3.40 -9.08 1.52
N ARG A 160 -2.68 -8.32 0.67
CA ARG A 160 -2.99 -6.92 0.36
C ARG A 160 -2.84 -6.69 -1.14
N GLU A 161 -3.97 -6.60 -1.83
CA GLU A 161 -4.01 -6.31 -3.26
C GLU A 161 -4.14 -4.80 -3.49
N ARG A 162 -3.29 -4.28 -4.37
CA ARG A 162 -3.28 -2.86 -4.76
C ARG A 162 -3.14 -2.72 -6.27
N THR A 163 -3.76 -1.68 -6.80
CA THR A 163 -3.62 -1.26 -8.19
C THR A 163 -2.38 -0.39 -8.31
N TYR A 164 -1.56 -0.67 -9.30
CA TYR A 164 -0.37 0.11 -9.65
C TYR A 164 -0.46 0.58 -11.08
N ILE A 165 -0.09 1.84 -11.31
CA ILE A 165 -0.01 2.45 -12.64
C ILE A 165 1.40 3.02 -12.78
N VAL A 166 2.08 2.67 -13.87
CA VAL A 166 3.36 3.26 -14.29
C VAL A 166 3.15 3.90 -15.65
N GLY A 167 3.54 5.16 -15.80
CA GLY A 167 3.48 5.89 -17.06
C GLY A 167 4.85 6.48 -17.39
N VAL A 168 5.19 6.52 -18.67
CA VAL A 168 6.44 7.08 -19.22
C VAL A 168 6.09 8.11 -20.27
N LEU A 169 6.62 9.33 -20.11
CA LEU A 169 6.36 10.43 -21.03
C LEU A 169 6.98 10.16 -22.41
N ASP A 170 6.24 10.49 -23.48
CA ASP A 170 6.68 10.43 -24.88
C ASP A 170 7.22 9.05 -25.33
N ARG A 171 6.84 7.96 -24.66
CA ARG A 171 7.20 6.60 -25.05
C ARG A 171 6.30 6.11 -26.19
N PRO A 172 6.83 5.36 -27.17
CA PRO A 172 6.03 4.70 -28.21
C PRO A 172 4.93 3.80 -27.61
N THR A 173 3.75 3.84 -28.21
CA THR A 173 2.59 3.04 -27.81
C THR A 173 2.69 1.62 -28.30
N GLU A 174 2.34 0.66 -27.42
CA GLU A 174 2.19 -0.76 -27.73
C GLU A 174 0.78 -1.20 -27.28
N LYS A 175 0.07 -1.95 -28.13
CA LYS A 175 -1.22 -2.52 -27.71
C LYS A 175 -1.03 -3.45 -26.50
N PHE A 176 -1.89 -3.33 -25.50
CA PHE A 176 -1.90 -4.25 -24.38
C PHE A 176 -2.13 -5.70 -24.86
N ILE A 177 -1.36 -6.63 -24.31
CA ILE A 177 -1.61 -8.05 -24.37
C ILE A 177 -2.36 -8.54 -23.13
N GLU A 178 -2.96 -9.73 -23.23
CA GLU A 178 -3.74 -10.31 -22.12
C GLU A 178 -2.93 -10.43 -20.84
N ASP A 179 -3.48 -9.95 -19.71
CA ASP A 179 -2.96 -10.24 -18.38
C ASP A 179 -3.65 -11.47 -17.80
N LYS A 180 -3.00 -12.63 -17.91
CA LYS A 180 -3.53 -13.93 -17.45
C LYS A 180 -3.75 -14.01 -15.93
N ARG A 181 -3.23 -13.05 -15.15
CA ARG A 181 -3.31 -13.05 -13.69
C ARG A 181 -4.62 -12.48 -13.16
N ASN A 182 -5.26 -11.56 -13.91
CA ASN A 182 -6.44 -10.85 -13.43
C ASN A 182 -7.40 -10.45 -14.57
N SER A 183 -8.55 -11.11 -14.66
CA SER A 183 -9.55 -10.87 -15.71
C SER A 183 -10.11 -9.45 -15.73
N LYS A 184 -10.22 -8.78 -14.56
CA LYS A 184 -10.69 -7.38 -14.50
C LYS A 184 -9.65 -6.43 -15.08
N ILE A 185 -8.35 -6.67 -14.85
CA ILE A 185 -7.27 -5.91 -15.48
C ILE A 185 -7.28 -6.15 -16.98
N THR A 186 -7.44 -7.39 -17.43
CA THR A 186 -7.57 -7.73 -18.87
C THR A 186 -8.71 -6.95 -19.53
N SER A 187 -9.88 -6.87 -18.88
CA SER A 187 -11.01 -6.10 -19.43
C SER A 187 -10.71 -4.59 -19.53
N ILE A 188 -9.99 -4.00 -18.56
CA ILE A 188 -9.57 -2.61 -18.60
C ILE A 188 -8.53 -2.38 -19.70
N LYS A 189 -7.59 -3.30 -19.87
CA LYS A 189 -6.57 -3.25 -20.94
C LYS A 189 -7.19 -3.32 -22.34
N TYR A 190 -8.16 -4.22 -22.55
CA TYR A 190 -8.90 -4.30 -23.83
C TYR A 190 -9.70 -3.04 -24.09
N TRP A 191 -10.36 -2.48 -23.08
CA TRP A 191 -11.02 -1.20 -23.19
C TRP A 191 -10.04 -0.08 -23.57
N ALA A 192 -8.87 0.02 -22.94
CA ALA A 192 -7.86 1.03 -23.27
C ALA A 192 -7.36 0.89 -24.72
N ASN A 193 -7.19 -0.35 -25.20
CA ASN A 193 -6.85 -0.62 -26.61
C ASN A 193 -7.95 -0.17 -27.57
N SER A 194 -9.25 -0.34 -27.20
CA SER A 194 -10.39 0.08 -28.06
C SER A 194 -10.57 1.60 -28.12
N GLU A 195 -10.07 2.32 -27.11
CA GLU A 195 -10.08 3.78 -27.07
C GLU A 195 -8.78 4.41 -27.63
N ASP A 196 -7.88 3.60 -28.15
CA ASP A 196 -6.60 4.02 -28.72
C ASP A 196 -5.73 4.82 -27.75
N LEU A 197 -5.77 4.49 -26.44
CA LEU A 197 -4.96 5.15 -25.45
C LEU A 197 -3.48 4.76 -25.58
N ASN A 198 -2.59 5.63 -25.09
CA ASN A 198 -1.15 5.39 -25.08
C ASN A 198 -0.79 4.29 -24.06
N THR A 199 -0.59 3.06 -24.53
CA THR A 199 -0.38 1.87 -23.68
C THR A 199 0.97 1.20 -23.89
N MET A 200 1.48 0.47 -22.90
CA MET A 200 2.68 -0.36 -22.95
C MET A 200 2.51 -1.63 -22.10
N ASN A 201 3.39 -2.62 -22.28
CA ASN A 201 3.34 -3.91 -21.57
C ASN A 201 4.44 -4.04 -20.52
N PHE A 202 4.58 -3.06 -19.64
CA PHE A 202 5.63 -2.99 -18.62
C PHE A 202 5.52 -4.10 -17.56
N PHE A 203 4.34 -4.31 -16.99
CA PHE A 203 4.15 -5.27 -15.90
C PHE A 203 4.21 -6.74 -16.32
N ASN A 204 4.15 -7.04 -17.62
CA ASN A 204 4.29 -8.41 -18.11
C ASN A 204 5.70 -8.97 -17.91
N HIS A 205 6.69 -8.11 -17.78
CA HIS A 205 8.10 -8.45 -17.56
C HIS A 205 8.53 -8.32 -16.09
N LEU A 206 7.60 -8.01 -15.19
CA LEU A 206 7.91 -7.87 -13.77
C LEU A 206 8.22 -9.22 -13.13
N PHE A 207 9.49 -9.43 -12.78
CA PHE A 207 9.93 -10.59 -12.01
C PHE A 207 9.58 -10.40 -10.53
N ILE A 208 8.70 -11.25 -10.00
CA ILE A 208 8.32 -11.24 -8.60
C ILE A 208 9.13 -12.32 -7.87
N ASN A 209 9.98 -11.89 -6.94
CA ASN A 209 10.75 -12.83 -6.10
C ASN A 209 9.86 -13.39 -4.99
N LYS A 210 9.62 -14.69 -5.01
CA LYS A 210 8.63 -15.39 -4.18
C LYS A 210 9.18 -15.90 -2.83
N LYS A 211 10.17 -15.27 -2.22
CA LYS A 211 10.60 -15.70 -0.87
C LYS A 211 9.48 -15.40 0.12
N SER A 212 8.70 -16.43 0.47
CA SER A 212 7.53 -16.29 1.35
C SER A 212 7.98 -16.06 2.80
N LYS A 213 7.38 -15.05 3.44
CA LYS A 213 7.38 -14.85 4.88
C LYS A 213 5.99 -15.18 5.45
N TYR A 214 5.96 -15.50 6.72
CA TYR A 214 4.75 -15.80 7.49
C TYR A 214 4.66 -14.89 8.70
N VAL A 215 3.52 -14.82 9.34
CA VAL A 215 3.35 -13.99 10.54
C VAL A 215 4.34 -14.40 11.63
N CYS A 216 4.62 -15.69 11.80
CA CYS A 216 5.59 -16.21 12.78
C CYS A 216 7.04 -15.73 12.56
N ASP A 217 7.39 -15.29 11.35
CA ASP A 217 8.72 -14.73 11.05
C ASP A 217 8.87 -13.26 11.49
N ILE A 218 7.75 -12.62 11.86
CA ILE A 218 7.64 -11.17 12.14
C ILE A 218 7.36 -10.89 13.61
N ILE A 219 6.61 -11.77 14.30
CA ILE A 219 6.11 -11.52 15.65
C ILE A 219 7.24 -11.34 16.68
N GLU A 220 7.01 -10.42 17.61
CA GLU A 220 7.91 -10.11 18.72
C GLU A 220 7.77 -11.16 19.82
N ARG A 221 8.88 -11.49 20.49
CA ARG A 221 8.89 -12.48 21.59
C ARG A 221 8.36 -11.90 22.91
N ASN A 222 8.75 -10.68 23.23
CA ASN A 222 8.38 -10.01 24.48
C ASN A 222 7.38 -8.89 24.14
N VAL A 223 6.10 -9.16 24.34
CA VAL A 223 5.01 -8.25 24.01
C VAL A 223 4.30 -7.81 25.29
N ASP A 224 4.03 -6.50 25.42
CA ASP A 224 3.31 -5.91 26.56
C ASP A 224 1.95 -6.59 26.77
N ILE A 225 1.60 -6.81 28.04
CA ILE A 225 0.35 -7.47 28.46
C ILE A 225 -0.90 -6.75 27.93
N LYS A 226 -0.84 -5.46 27.64
CA LYS A 226 -1.95 -4.68 27.06
C LYS A 226 -2.47 -5.19 25.72
N TYR A 227 -1.65 -5.94 24.98
CA TYR A 227 -2.05 -6.52 23.70
C TYR A 227 -2.76 -7.88 23.84
N TYR A 228 -2.65 -8.53 25.01
CA TYR A 228 -3.25 -9.83 25.27
C TYR A 228 -4.71 -9.72 25.71
N LEU A 229 -5.51 -10.69 25.27
CA LEU A 229 -6.87 -10.88 25.75
C LEU A 229 -6.82 -11.76 27.03
N ASN A 230 -6.80 -11.15 28.20
CA ASN A 230 -6.47 -11.82 29.46
C ASN A 230 -7.67 -12.10 30.38
N SER A 231 -8.93 -11.86 29.94
CA SER A 231 -10.09 -12.14 30.79
C SER A 231 -10.19 -13.62 31.15
N SER A 232 -10.79 -13.93 32.32
CA SER A 232 -11.03 -15.33 32.74
C SER A 232 -11.84 -16.11 31.72
N LYS A 233 -12.82 -15.47 31.08
CA LYS A 233 -13.63 -16.09 30.01
C LYS A 233 -12.75 -16.52 28.83
N VAL A 234 -11.81 -15.67 28.37
CA VAL A 234 -10.89 -16.02 27.28
C VAL A 234 -10.01 -17.21 27.71
N LYS A 235 -9.42 -17.18 28.91
CA LYS A 235 -8.58 -18.27 29.41
C LYS A 235 -9.33 -19.59 29.47
N ASN A 236 -10.54 -19.59 30.01
CA ASN A 236 -11.37 -20.80 30.11
C ASN A 236 -11.68 -21.35 28.71
N TYR A 237 -12.06 -20.48 27.77
CA TYR A 237 -12.32 -20.87 26.38
C TYR A 237 -11.07 -21.47 25.74
N LEU A 238 -9.89 -20.84 25.86
CA LEU A 238 -8.64 -21.35 25.28
C LEU A 238 -8.22 -22.69 25.89
N ASN A 239 -8.52 -22.96 27.16
CA ASN A 239 -8.25 -24.23 27.82
C ASN A 239 -9.16 -25.36 27.32
N SER A 240 -10.35 -25.03 26.80
CA SER A 240 -11.30 -26.03 26.24
C SER A 240 -10.99 -26.39 24.79
N ILE A 241 -10.08 -25.66 24.10
CA ILE A 241 -9.73 -25.91 22.71
C ILE A 241 -8.84 -27.15 22.57
N ASP A 242 -9.17 -28.03 21.64
CA ASP A 242 -8.27 -29.06 21.21
C ASP A 242 -7.08 -28.46 20.46
N LYS A 243 -5.90 -28.49 21.09
CA LYS A 243 -4.67 -27.94 20.53
C LYS A 243 -4.20 -28.64 19.25
N SER A 244 -4.70 -29.85 18.98
CA SER A 244 -4.40 -30.56 17.74
C SER A 244 -5.08 -29.97 16.51
N SER A 245 -6.21 -29.28 16.73
CA SER A 245 -6.98 -28.62 15.66
C SER A 245 -6.32 -27.34 15.15
N LEU A 246 -5.36 -26.76 15.88
CA LEU A 246 -4.68 -25.54 15.48
C LEU A 246 -3.66 -25.82 14.37
N ASN A 247 -3.61 -24.93 13.38
CA ASN A 247 -2.67 -25.07 12.27
C ASN A 247 -1.22 -24.89 12.73
N LYS A 248 -0.35 -25.80 12.31
CA LYS A 248 1.10 -25.80 12.59
C LYS A 248 1.94 -25.80 11.31
N ILE A 249 1.27 -25.80 10.14
CA ILE A 249 1.94 -25.88 8.84
C ILE A 249 1.97 -24.49 8.23
N ARG A 250 3.14 -24.10 7.72
CA ARG A 250 3.32 -22.83 7.02
C ARG A 250 2.64 -22.86 5.67
N GLU A 251 1.66 -21.98 5.47
CA GLU A 251 0.94 -21.86 4.21
C GLU A 251 0.77 -20.40 3.79
N ARG A 252 0.95 -20.14 2.50
CA ARG A 252 0.86 -18.79 1.93
C ARG A 252 -0.60 -18.37 1.70
N LYS A 253 -1.41 -18.51 2.73
CA LYS A 253 -2.82 -18.10 2.76
C LYS A 253 -3.18 -17.53 4.13
N ILE A 254 -4.29 -16.83 4.21
CA ILE A 254 -4.89 -16.44 5.50
C ILE A 254 -5.43 -17.72 6.14
N ILE A 255 -4.94 -18.05 7.33
CA ILE A 255 -5.41 -19.19 8.10
C ILE A 255 -6.13 -18.66 9.34
N LYS A 256 -7.43 -18.95 9.44
CA LYS A 256 -8.23 -18.70 10.62
C LYS A 256 -8.18 -19.95 11.50
N ASP A 257 -7.63 -19.84 12.71
CA ASP A 257 -7.60 -20.95 13.67
C ASP A 257 -8.90 -21.07 14.46
N LEU A 258 -9.50 -19.93 14.86
CA LEU A 258 -10.77 -19.94 15.60
C LEU A 258 -11.52 -18.60 15.49
N ASP A 259 -12.77 -18.61 15.94
CA ASP A 259 -13.55 -17.41 16.24
C ASP A 259 -13.80 -17.33 17.75
N LEU A 260 -13.55 -16.17 18.36
CA LEU A 260 -13.92 -15.96 19.76
C LEU A 260 -15.45 -15.99 19.92
N PRO A 261 -15.99 -16.67 20.95
CA PRO A 261 -17.41 -16.66 21.25
C PRO A 261 -17.97 -15.24 21.44
N ARG A 262 -19.25 -15.03 21.14
CA ARG A 262 -19.89 -13.71 21.25
C ARG A 262 -20.01 -13.19 22.68
N ASP A 263 -20.11 -14.06 23.65
CA ASP A 263 -20.11 -13.72 25.09
C ASP A 263 -18.73 -13.28 25.61
N ILE A 264 -17.67 -13.60 24.85
CA ILE A 264 -16.29 -13.16 25.14
C ILE A 264 -15.97 -11.86 24.40
N HIS A 265 -16.44 -11.72 23.15
CA HIS A 265 -16.11 -10.59 22.30
C HIS A 265 -17.33 -10.24 21.42
N ASN A 266 -18.11 -9.26 21.87
CA ASN A 266 -19.40 -8.90 21.25
C ASN A 266 -19.22 -7.91 20.07
N ASP A 267 -18.23 -8.14 19.21
CA ASP A 267 -17.97 -7.33 18.02
C ASP A 267 -18.45 -8.02 16.74
N LEU A 268 -18.32 -7.30 15.63
CA LEU A 268 -18.56 -7.84 14.29
C LEU A 268 -17.77 -9.15 14.09
N ASP A 269 -18.34 -10.10 13.37
CA ASP A 269 -17.74 -11.43 13.14
C ASP A 269 -16.26 -11.39 12.70
N ARG A 270 -15.91 -10.38 11.90
CA ARG A 270 -14.51 -10.20 11.47
C ARG A 270 -13.57 -9.91 12.63
N GLN A 271 -14.00 -9.19 13.65
CA GLN A 271 -13.18 -8.81 14.80
C GLN A 271 -13.02 -9.95 15.81
N ARG A 272 -13.88 -10.98 15.73
CA ARG A 272 -13.80 -12.19 16.55
C ARG A 272 -12.80 -13.20 16.03
N ARG A 273 -12.39 -13.08 14.76
CA ARG A 273 -11.44 -13.99 14.12
C ARG A 273 -10.06 -13.93 14.75
N VAL A 274 -9.50 -15.10 15.00
CA VAL A 274 -8.13 -15.29 15.49
C VAL A 274 -7.37 -16.09 14.43
N TYR A 275 -6.23 -15.57 14.01
CA TYR A 275 -5.47 -16.10 12.90
C TYR A 275 -4.24 -16.87 13.38
N SER A 276 -3.88 -17.88 12.61
CA SER A 276 -2.64 -18.62 12.79
C SER A 276 -1.43 -17.76 12.45
N ILE A 277 -0.38 -17.89 13.25
CA ILE A 277 0.92 -17.28 12.93
C ILE A 277 1.66 -17.99 11.78
N TYR A 278 1.24 -19.19 11.42
CA TYR A 278 1.84 -19.98 10.32
C TYR A 278 1.25 -19.63 8.94
N GLY A 279 0.27 -18.74 8.88
CA GLY A 279 -0.26 -18.15 7.67
C GLY A 279 0.26 -16.74 7.40
N ILE A 280 -0.45 -16.04 6.48
CA ILE A 280 -0.27 -14.62 6.22
C ILE A 280 -1.40 -13.81 6.87
N SER A 281 -1.13 -12.57 7.21
CA SER A 281 -2.12 -11.64 7.78
C SER A 281 -3.19 -11.26 6.75
N PRO A 282 -4.45 -11.07 7.15
CA PRO A 282 -5.39 -10.32 6.35
C PRO A 282 -4.90 -8.87 6.14
N THR A 283 -5.51 -8.16 5.19
CA THR A 283 -5.21 -6.74 4.94
C THR A 283 -5.36 -5.93 6.23
N LEU A 284 -4.28 -5.25 6.63
CA LEU A 284 -4.30 -4.29 7.73
C LEU A 284 -5.16 -3.09 7.33
N LEU A 285 -5.99 -2.64 8.25
CA LEU A 285 -6.86 -1.49 8.07
C LEU A 285 -6.33 -0.29 8.85
N ALA A 286 -6.68 0.90 8.39
CA ALA A 286 -6.33 2.16 9.05
C ALA A 286 -7.16 2.40 10.33
N ARG A 287 -7.17 1.43 11.24
CA ARG A 287 -7.92 1.42 12.50
C ARG A 287 -7.10 0.78 13.61
N SER A 288 -7.53 1.01 14.86
CA SER A 288 -6.94 0.41 16.06
C SER A 288 -7.29 -1.06 16.28
N ASP A 289 -8.21 -1.64 15.51
CA ASP A 289 -8.62 -3.06 15.58
C ASP A 289 -7.65 -3.94 14.75
N SER A 290 -6.48 -4.17 15.29
CA SER A 290 -5.47 -5.04 14.69
C SER A 290 -5.93 -6.51 14.65
N PRO A 291 -5.52 -7.31 13.64
CA PRO A 291 -5.75 -8.75 13.64
C PRO A 291 -5.30 -9.42 14.94
N LYS A 292 -6.11 -10.36 15.42
CA LYS A 292 -5.78 -11.19 16.58
C LYS A 292 -5.08 -12.46 16.11
N ILE A 293 -4.05 -12.85 16.84
CA ILE A 293 -3.29 -14.08 16.58
C ILE A 293 -3.33 -14.99 17.80
N ILE A 294 -3.24 -16.29 17.55
CA ILE A 294 -3.05 -17.28 18.61
C ILE A 294 -1.58 -17.71 18.65
N ILE A 295 -1.03 -17.76 19.85
CA ILE A 295 0.33 -18.19 20.13
C ILE A 295 0.33 -19.28 21.19
N ASN A 296 1.30 -20.18 21.12
CA ASN A 296 1.52 -21.21 22.13
C ASN A 296 2.84 -20.91 22.84
N GLU A 297 2.76 -20.47 24.09
CA GLU A 297 3.90 -20.19 24.95
C GLU A 297 3.91 -21.19 26.11
N ASN A 298 4.96 -21.98 26.22
CA ASN A 298 5.10 -22.97 27.30
C ASN A 298 3.87 -23.86 27.47
N GLN A 299 3.36 -24.39 26.39
CA GLN A 299 2.13 -25.22 26.32
C GLN A 299 0.82 -24.49 26.70
N THR A 300 0.88 -23.19 26.88
CA THR A 300 -0.31 -22.35 27.17
C THR A 300 -0.71 -21.56 25.94
N LEU A 301 -1.97 -21.71 25.53
CA LEU A 301 -2.53 -20.93 24.45
C LEU A 301 -2.85 -19.51 24.93
N LYS A 302 -2.45 -18.52 24.14
CA LYS A 302 -2.75 -17.11 24.36
C LYS A 302 -3.25 -16.47 23.09
N VAL A 303 -4.20 -15.55 23.22
CA VAL A 303 -4.66 -14.71 22.10
C VAL A 303 -4.24 -13.27 22.37
N ARG A 304 -3.69 -12.63 21.35
CA ARG A 304 -3.32 -11.23 21.41
C ARG A 304 -3.53 -10.52 20.07
N LYS A 305 -3.62 -9.21 20.11
CA LYS A 305 -3.51 -8.38 18.91
C LYS A 305 -2.07 -8.38 18.41
N LEU A 306 -1.87 -8.20 17.11
CA LEU A 306 -0.57 -7.79 16.60
C LEU A 306 -0.21 -6.43 17.21
N THR A 307 1.06 -6.24 17.59
CA THR A 307 1.51 -4.91 18.03
C THR A 307 1.55 -3.94 16.85
N PRO A 308 1.52 -2.61 17.07
CA PRO A 308 1.64 -1.66 15.96
C PRO A 308 2.98 -1.79 15.21
N TYR A 309 4.04 -2.20 15.88
CA TYR A 309 5.35 -2.43 15.24
C TYR A 309 5.36 -3.70 14.40
N GLU A 310 4.70 -4.76 14.86
CA GLU A 310 4.46 -5.96 14.03
C GLU A 310 3.60 -5.62 12.82
N ALA A 311 2.60 -4.74 12.97
CA ALA A 311 1.77 -4.28 11.85
C ALA A 311 2.61 -3.56 10.77
N LEU A 312 3.54 -2.68 11.16
CA LEU A 312 4.47 -2.03 10.24
C LEU A 312 5.38 -3.05 9.52
N LYS A 313 5.92 -4.03 10.26
CA LYS A 313 6.74 -5.11 9.67
C LYS A 313 5.94 -6.01 8.73
N ILE A 314 4.69 -6.33 9.08
CA ILE A 314 3.76 -7.07 8.21
C ILE A 314 3.43 -6.26 6.95
N GLN A 315 3.44 -4.92 7.01
CA GLN A 315 3.31 -4.05 5.86
C GLN A 315 4.57 -4.06 4.97
N GLY A 316 5.71 -4.50 5.50
CA GLY A 316 6.97 -4.63 4.78
C GLY A 316 8.02 -3.59 5.12
N PHE A 317 7.80 -2.75 6.15
CA PHE A 317 8.84 -1.86 6.68
C PHE A 317 9.92 -2.66 7.39
N ASP A 318 11.18 -2.27 7.22
CA ASP A 318 12.32 -2.95 7.81
C ASP A 318 12.51 -2.65 9.32
N ASP A 319 13.40 -3.39 9.97
CA ASP A 319 13.69 -3.22 11.39
C ASP A 319 14.28 -1.84 11.71
N LYS A 320 15.07 -1.26 10.81
CA LYS A 320 15.69 0.05 10.99
C LYS A 320 14.61 1.14 11.03
N PHE A 321 13.68 1.10 10.06
CA PHE A 321 12.54 2.01 10.01
C PHE A 321 11.70 1.92 11.28
N VAL A 322 11.34 0.71 11.70
CA VAL A 322 10.52 0.47 12.90
C VAL A 322 11.25 0.90 14.18
N ASN A 323 12.55 0.63 14.30
CA ASN A 323 13.34 1.02 15.47
C ASN A 323 13.49 2.55 15.60
N ASN A 324 13.57 3.28 14.49
CA ASN A 324 13.53 4.75 14.54
C ASN A 324 12.21 5.25 15.13
N ILE A 325 11.07 4.68 14.73
CA ILE A 325 9.77 5.04 15.32
C ILE A 325 9.72 4.69 16.82
N LYS A 326 10.21 3.52 17.23
CA LYS A 326 10.27 3.11 18.66
C LYS A 326 11.06 4.11 19.49
N LYS A 327 12.15 4.64 18.96
CA LYS A 327 13.02 5.59 19.65
C LYS A 327 12.31 6.90 20.00
N TYR A 328 11.47 7.41 19.10
CA TYR A 328 10.81 8.71 19.27
C TYR A 328 9.41 8.62 19.88
N GLY A 329 8.79 7.45 19.84
CA GLY A 329 7.46 7.19 20.38
C GLY A 329 6.32 7.73 19.51
N MET A 330 5.29 6.94 19.36
CA MET A 330 4.04 7.31 18.71
C MET A 330 2.91 6.50 19.35
N SER A 331 1.70 7.02 19.44
CA SER A 331 0.58 6.26 20.00
C SER A 331 0.23 5.06 19.14
N ASP A 332 -0.15 3.95 19.78
CA ASP A 332 -0.54 2.71 19.10
C ASP A 332 -1.61 2.96 18.02
N THR A 333 -2.60 3.79 18.33
CA THR A 333 -3.70 4.14 17.41
C THR A 333 -3.17 4.78 16.11
N GLN A 334 -2.23 5.71 16.22
CA GLN A 334 -1.64 6.37 15.08
C GLN A 334 -0.79 5.39 14.26
N LEU A 335 -0.01 4.54 14.92
CA LEU A 335 0.81 3.54 14.23
C LEU A 335 -0.03 2.51 13.46
N TYR A 336 -1.14 2.03 14.04
CA TYR A 336 -2.07 1.15 13.32
C TYR A 336 -2.69 1.85 12.11
N LYS A 337 -3.13 3.12 12.27
CA LYS A 337 -3.66 3.94 11.18
C LYS A 337 -2.63 4.07 10.06
N GLN A 338 -1.40 4.39 10.41
CA GLN A 338 -0.28 4.55 9.48
C GLN A 338 0.06 3.25 8.75
N ALA A 339 0.18 2.13 9.48
CA ALA A 339 0.42 0.82 8.88
C ALA A 339 -0.69 0.42 7.89
N GLY A 340 -1.95 0.70 8.21
CA GLY A 340 -3.09 0.41 7.33
C GLY A 340 -3.13 1.27 6.06
N ASN A 341 -2.73 2.54 6.16
CA ASN A 341 -2.72 3.48 5.02
C ASN A 341 -1.49 3.32 4.13
N ALA A 342 -0.35 2.87 4.66
CA ALA A 342 0.89 2.84 3.92
C ALA A 342 0.84 1.91 2.70
N VAL A 343 1.57 2.28 1.65
CA VAL A 343 1.95 1.36 0.56
C VAL A 343 2.91 0.30 1.09
N SER A 344 3.05 -0.81 0.40
CA SER A 344 3.95 -1.90 0.80
C SER A 344 5.35 -1.67 0.20
N PRO A 345 6.38 -1.29 1.00
CA PRO A 345 7.71 -0.97 0.47
C PRO A 345 8.32 -2.06 -0.42
N PRO A 346 8.19 -3.38 -0.12
CA PRO A 346 8.73 -4.42 -1.00
C PRO A 346 8.09 -4.48 -2.40
N VAL A 347 6.81 -4.09 -2.55
CA VAL A 347 6.19 -3.98 -3.88
C VAL A 347 6.78 -2.80 -4.63
N ILE A 348 6.93 -1.66 -3.95
CA ILE A 348 7.57 -0.48 -4.55
C ILE A 348 8.99 -0.81 -4.99
N THR A 349 9.78 -1.53 -4.17
CA THR A 349 11.14 -1.99 -4.51
C THR A 349 11.17 -2.80 -5.82
N GLN A 350 10.25 -3.76 -5.99
CA GLN A 350 10.20 -4.58 -7.20
C GLN A 350 9.87 -3.75 -8.45
N ILE A 351 8.88 -2.86 -8.33
CA ILE A 351 8.48 -1.99 -9.46
C ILE A 351 9.59 -0.99 -9.77
N ALA A 352 10.25 -0.40 -8.76
CA ALA A 352 11.36 0.53 -8.94
C ALA A 352 12.55 -0.11 -9.66
N ASN A 353 12.90 -1.35 -9.31
CA ASN A 353 13.95 -2.10 -10.03
C ASN A 353 13.57 -2.32 -11.51
N ALA A 354 12.33 -2.69 -11.77
CA ALA A 354 11.85 -2.86 -13.14
C ALA A 354 11.83 -1.53 -13.94
N ILE A 355 11.46 -0.42 -13.27
CA ILE A 355 11.53 0.94 -13.88
C ILE A 355 12.99 1.26 -14.26
N MET A 356 13.93 0.98 -13.38
CA MET A 356 15.35 1.23 -13.63
C MET A 356 15.86 0.40 -14.82
N GLU A 357 15.50 -0.87 -14.90
CA GLU A 357 15.92 -1.76 -15.98
C GLU A 357 15.28 -1.40 -17.33
N ALA A 358 14.04 -0.93 -17.33
CA ALA A 358 13.28 -0.69 -18.56
C ALA A 358 13.44 0.73 -19.14
N PHE A 359 13.73 1.76 -18.29
CA PHE A 359 13.59 3.16 -18.67
C PHE A 359 14.76 4.07 -18.29
N LEU A 360 15.72 3.59 -17.48
CA LEU A 360 16.85 4.38 -16.98
C LEU A 360 18.20 3.73 -17.29
#